data_d78f362a7001de30c1166e990014744f
#
_entry.id   d78f362a7001de30c1166e990014744f
#
_cell.length_a   1.000
_cell.length_b   1.000
_cell.length_c   1.000
_cell.angle_alpha   90.00
_cell.angle_beta   90.00
_cell.angle_gamma   90.00
#
_symmetry.space_group_name_H-M   'P 1'
#
loop_
_entity.id
_entity.type
_entity.pdbx_description
1 polymer ?
#
loop_
_entity_poly.entity_id
_entity_poly.type
_entity_poly.pdbx_seq_one_letter_code
_entity_poly.pdbx_strand_id
1 'polypeptide(L)'
;MNRPPHRQEEDVSLMPLPIQWKNGATRHGRWNEPGKRRRIVTIGAAIIAVAAIAIGITVFNLSSEPTGPLPVHLPPASESYLGVYTKGLPDSYGPVAAFANATGAKPDIVMYYSGWYVPFPTGFAKTVANHGAVPLVQIDPDGINIAHIASGRYDGYLSSYAEAVRAYSHPVIVSFGHEMNGNWSDWGYRHTSPSDFVAAWRHIVKVFRALDAQNVTWLWTVNIINDSRSGKVDGNLRQWWPGSSYVTWVGIDGYYLKPNWQFAPLFGPTIGAVRALTNAPILIAETGAVLTSGQPKKITDLFNGIRSYGLLGFVWFNTSNSIGQSFGISGSASIAAFRKGASTYHRPGS
;
A
#
# COMPACT_ATOMS: atom_id res chain seq x y z
N MET A 1 48.98 -3.82 -33.07
CA MET A 1 47.53 -3.58 -33.20
C MET A 1 46.82 -4.36 -32.09
N ASN A 2 46.60 -3.71 -30.95
CA ASN A 2 45.96 -4.32 -29.80
C ASN A 2 44.47 -3.93 -29.84
N ARG A 3 43.58 -4.92 -29.92
CA ARG A 3 42.15 -4.76 -29.71
C ARG A 3 41.90 -4.53 -28.23
N PRO A 4 41.00 -3.58 -27.83
CA PRO A 4 40.58 -3.42 -26.45
C PRO A 4 39.63 -4.58 -26.04
N PRO A 5 39.59 -4.96 -24.75
CA PRO A 5 38.72 -6.04 -24.30
C PRO A 5 37.25 -5.62 -24.36
N HIS A 6 36.39 -6.54 -24.84
CA HIS A 6 34.96 -6.45 -24.79
C HIS A 6 34.49 -6.20 -23.36
N ARG A 7 33.81 -5.07 -23.12
CA ARG A 7 32.97 -4.88 -21.95
C ARG A 7 31.82 -5.89 -22.06
N GLN A 8 31.76 -6.83 -21.15
CA GLN A 8 30.57 -7.61 -20.90
C GLN A 8 29.49 -6.63 -20.42
N GLU A 9 28.46 -6.44 -21.22
CA GLU A 9 27.20 -5.85 -20.78
C GLU A 9 26.59 -6.80 -19.75
N GLU A 10 26.72 -6.45 -18.47
CA GLU A 10 26.02 -7.14 -17.40
C GLU A 10 24.50 -6.92 -17.59
N ASP A 11 23.83 -8.04 -17.79
CA ASP A 11 22.39 -8.17 -17.95
C ASP A 11 21.62 -7.48 -16.81
N VAL A 12 20.99 -6.35 -17.09
CA VAL A 12 20.30 -5.46 -16.14
C VAL A 12 18.89 -6.00 -15.80
N SER A 13 18.62 -7.28 -16.05
CA SER A 13 17.28 -7.88 -16.02
C SER A 13 16.83 -8.43 -14.66
N LEU A 14 17.23 -7.87 -13.51
CA LEU A 14 16.86 -8.42 -12.20
C LEU A 14 16.26 -7.38 -11.27
N MET A 15 15.15 -6.75 -11.69
CA MET A 15 14.21 -6.23 -10.69
C MET A 15 13.20 -7.33 -10.33
N PRO A 16 12.89 -7.54 -9.05
CA PRO A 16 11.83 -8.45 -8.68
C PRO A 16 10.53 -7.91 -9.26
N LEU A 17 9.83 -8.77 -10.00
CA LEU A 17 8.43 -8.54 -10.28
C LEU A 17 7.71 -8.42 -8.93
N PRO A 18 6.73 -7.55 -8.79
CA PRO A 18 5.91 -7.47 -7.60
C PRO A 18 5.32 -8.84 -7.32
N ILE A 19 4.97 -9.07 -6.10
CA ILE A 19 4.42 -10.33 -5.62
C ILE A 19 3.06 -10.51 -6.29
N GLN A 20 3.04 -11.23 -7.42
CA GLN A 20 1.78 -11.77 -7.90
C GLN A 20 1.35 -12.87 -6.94
N TRP A 21 0.41 -12.53 -6.06
CA TRP A 21 -0.27 -13.50 -5.23
C TRP A 21 -1.13 -14.37 -6.15
N LYS A 22 -0.67 -15.57 -6.48
CA LYS A 22 -1.61 -16.63 -6.84
C LYS A 22 -2.38 -16.91 -5.56
N ASN A 23 -3.50 -16.23 -5.40
CA ASN A 23 -4.45 -16.50 -4.36
C ASN A 23 -4.78 -17.99 -4.40
N GLY A 24 -4.40 -18.72 -3.36
CA GLY A 24 -5.06 -19.96 -3.02
C GLY A 24 -6.50 -19.59 -2.70
N ALA A 25 -7.32 -19.52 -3.75
CA ALA A 25 -8.73 -19.25 -3.63
C ALA A 25 -9.36 -20.40 -2.87
N THR A 26 -9.55 -20.22 -1.57
CA THR A 26 -10.65 -20.87 -0.88
C THR A 26 -11.92 -20.39 -1.54
N ARG A 27 -12.61 -21.32 -2.22
CA ARG A 27 -13.91 -21.10 -2.85
C ARG A 27 -14.90 -20.60 -1.82
N HIS A 28 -15.15 -19.29 -1.80
CA HIS A 28 -16.31 -18.74 -1.11
C HIS A 28 -17.20 -18.05 -2.13
N GLY A 29 -18.39 -18.65 -2.27
CA GLY A 29 -19.64 -18.02 -2.71
C GLY A 29 -19.62 -17.29 -4.06
N ARG A 30 -20.07 -18.00 -5.11
CA ARG A 30 -20.57 -17.38 -6.34
C ARG A 30 -21.69 -16.37 -5.96
N TRP A 31 -21.46 -15.11 -6.17
CA TRP A 31 -22.54 -14.16 -6.33
C TRP A 31 -23.14 -14.36 -7.72
N ASN A 32 -24.37 -14.91 -7.73
CA ASN A 32 -25.14 -15.14 -8.97
C ASN A 32 -25.60 -13.79 -9.53
N GLU A 33 -25.20 -13.50 -10.75
CA GLU A 33 -25.91 -12.51 -11.56
C GLU A 33 -27.36 -12.96 -11.81
N PRO A 34 -28.38 -12.08 -11.70
CA PRO A 34 -29.77 -12.44 -12.00
C PRO A 34 -29.95 -12.57 -13.52
N GLY A 35 -29.94 -13.80 -13.99
CA GLY A 35 -30.27 -14.16 -15.38
C GLY A 35 -31.74 -13.84 -15.68
N LYS A 36 -31.95 -13.20 -16.81
CA LYS A 36 -33.26 -12.93 -17.43
C LYS A 36 -34.06 -14.21 -17.59
N ARG A 37 -35.19 -14.35 -16.89
CA ARG A 37 -36.31 -15.20 -17.30
C ARG A 37 -37.59 -14.40 -17.30
N ARG A 38 -38.11 -14.13 -18.51
CA ARG A 38 -39.49 -13.71 -18.77
C ARG A 38 -40.42 -14.84 -18.31
N ARG A 39 -41.37 -14.54 -17.45
CA ARG A 39 -42.67 -15.25 -17.36
C ARG A 39 -43.75 -14.24 -17.16
N ILE A 40 -44.66 -14.28 -18.11
CA ILE A 40 -45.97 -13.63 -18.12
C ILE A 40 -46.84 -14.35 -17.07
N VAL A 41 -47.43 -13.64 -16.14
CA VAL A 41 -48.59 -14.11 -15.38
C VAL A 41 -49.54 -12.92 -15.11
N THR A 42 -50.75 -13.22 -15.35
CA THR A 42 -51.99 -12.51 -15.46
C THR A 42 -52.43 -11.81 -14.15
N ILE A 43 -53.18 -10.75 -14.33
CA ILE A 43 -53.85 -9.82 -13.44
C ILE A 43 -54.66 -10.48 -12.31
N GLY A 44 -54.45 -10.01 -11.09
CA GLY A 44 -55.35 -10.16 -9.96
C GLY A 44 -55.22 -8.96 -9.05
N ALA A 45 -56.27 -8.11 -9.02
CA ALA A 45 -56.32 -6.93 -8.18
C ALA A 45 -56.47 -7.31 -6.71
N ALA A 46 -55.52 -6.89 -5.86
CA ALA A 46 -55.72 -6.80 -4.42
C ALA A 46 -55.06 -5.50 -3.92
N ILE A 47 -55.86 -4.66 -3.33
CA ILE A 47 -55.46 -3.43 -2.66
C ILE A 47 -54.67 -3.83 -1.41
N ILE A 48 -53.38 -3.58 -1.39
CA ILE A 48 -52.52 -3.67 -0.20
C ILE A 48 -51.92 -2.28 0.01
N ALA A 49 -52.11 -1.76 1.20
CA ALA A 49 -51.56 -0.49 1.65
C ALA A 49 -50.00 -0.53 1.49
N VAL A 50 -49.50 0.37 0.67
CA VAL A 50 -48.05 0.55 0.47
C VAL A 50 -47.52 1.32 1.67
N ALA A 51 -46.92 0.60 2.64
CA ALA A 51 -45.95 1.22 3.50
C ALA A 51 -44.71 1.50 2.63
N ALA A 52 -44.52 2.74 2.24
CA ALA A 52 -43.34 3.21 1.54
C ALA A 52 -42.15 3.10 2.50
N ILE A 53 -41.46 1.98 2.42
CA ILE A 53 -40.06 1.92 2.90
C ILE A 53 -39.28 2.73 1.85
N ALA A 54 -39.04 4.00 2.16
CA ALA A 54 -38.08 4.82 1.44
C ALA A 54 -36.68 4.18 1.66
N ILE A 55 -36.28 3.30 0.76
CA ILE A 55 -34.89 2.99 0.58
C ILE A 55 -34.28 4.28 0.01
N GLY A 56 -33.78 5.12 0.90
CA GLY A 56 -33.03 6.31 0.53
C GLY A 56 -31.78 5.87 -0.22
N ILE A 57 -31.84 5.85 -1.53
CA ILE A 57 -30.64 5.88 -2.35
C ILE A 57 -30.04 7.27 -2.09
N THR A 58 -29.12 7.34 -1.13
CA THR A 58 -28.34 8.55 -0.91
C THR A 58 -27.43 8.70 -2.13
N VAL A 59 -27.86 9.48 -3.09
CA VAL A 59 -27.00 9.90 -4.20
C VAL A 59 -25.99 10.84 -3.57
N PHE A 60 -24.79 10.32 -3.30
CA PHE A 60 -23.69 11.15 -2.82
C PHE A 60 -23.37 12.20 -3.88
N ASN A 61 -23.49 13.46 -3.53
CA ASN A 61 -23.05 14.55 -4.40
C ASN A 61 -21.51 14.63 -4.33
N LEU A 62 -20.83 13.77 -5.11
CA LEU A 62 -19.37 13.69 -5.18
C LEU A 62 -18.76 14.79 -6.05
N SER A 63 -19.54 15.78 -6.46
CA SER A 63 -19.10 16.81 -7.41
C SER A 63 -18.18 17.89 -6.78
N SER A 64 -18.21 18.08 -5.47
CA SER A 64 -17.33 19.05 -4.80
C SER A 64 -15.94 18.49 -4.55
N GLU A 65 -14.92 19.16 -5.06
CA GLU A 65 -13.54 18.85 -4.68
C GLU A 65 -13.33 19.15 -3.19
N PRO A 66 -12.61 18.29 -2.45
CA PRO A 66 -12.31 18.57 -1.04
C PRO A 66 -11.41 19.82 -0.94
N THR A 67 -11.83 20.75 -0.13
CA THR A 67 -11.07 21.96 0.17
C THR A 67 -10.25 21.75 1.44
N GLY A 68 -8.93 21.90 1.36
CA GLY A 68 -8.03 21.81 2.51
C GLY A 68 -7.25 20.48 2.63
N PRO A 69 -6.28 20.44 3.54
CA PRO A 69 -5.47 19.25 3.79
C PRO A 69 -6.31 18.12 4.38
N LEU A 70 -5.94 16.89 4.07
CA LEU A 70 -6.53 15.70 4.68
C LEU A 70 -6.21 15.66 6.18
N PRO A 71 -7.16 15.23 7.01
CA PRO A 71 -6.86 15.01 8.42
C PRO A 71 -5.79 13.93 8.58
N VAL A 72 -4.83 14.16 9.47
CA VAL A 72 -3.82 13.16 9.85
C VAL A 72 -4.28 12.54 11.17
N HIS A 73 -4.58 11.26 11.15
CA HIS A 73 -5.11 10.54 12.31
C HIS A 73 -4.05 9.75 13.08
N LEU A 74 -2.82 9.68 12.55
CA LEU A 74 -1.69 9.14 13.28
C LEU A 74 -1.07 10.26 14.14
N PRO A 75 -0.61 9.94 15.35
CA PRO A 75 0.12 10.91 16.14
C PRO A 75 1.28 11.50 15.32
N PRO A 76 1.54 12.81 15.42
CA PRO A 76 2.68 13.38 14.73
C PRO A 76 3.93 12.64 15.18
N ALA A 77 4.68 12.09 14.23
CA ALA A 77 5.97 11.50 14.50
C ALA A 77 6.93 12.65 14.81
N SER A 78 7.21 12.92 16.08
CA SER A 78 8.45 13.60 16.46
C SER A 78 9.65 12.74 16.03
N GLU A 79 9.40 11.52 15.59
CA GLU A 79 10.33 10.42 15.43
C GLU A 79 9.85 9.46 14.35
N SER A 80 10.68 8.50 13.98
CA SER A 80 10.41 7.68 12.81
C SER A 80 9.65 6.39 13.15
N TYR A 81 8.67 6.03 12.32
CA TYR A 81 7.92 4.78 12.41
C TYR A 81 8.75 3.58 11.96
N LEU A 82 8.65 2.49 12.69
CA LEU A 82 9.17 1.20 12.30
C LEU A 82 7.99 0.30 11.94
N GLY A 83 7.89 -0.08 10.68
CA GLY A 83 6.87 -0.99 10.19
C GLY A 83 7.41 -2.35 9.82
N VAL A 84 6.51 -3.34 9.71
CA VAL A 84 6.83 -4.66 9.20
C VAL A 84 5.70 -5.25 8.38
N TYR A 85 6.07 -5.96 7.31
CA TYR A 85 5.26 -6.96 6.65
C TYR A 85 5.87 -8.34 6.89
N THR A 86 5.03 -9.33 7.19
CA THR A 86 5.42 -10.74 7.29
C THR A 86 4.40 -11.61 6.58
N LYS A 87 4.83 -12.76 6.06
CA LYS A 87 3.90 -13.73 5.46
C LYS A 87 2.89 -14.22 6.50
N GLY A 88 1.64 -14.40 6.08
CA GLY A 88 0.52 -14.87 6.93
C GLY A 88 -0.32 -13.74 7.53
N LEU A 89 -0.06 -12.49 7.15
CA LEU A 89 -0.94 -11.36 7.45
C LEU A 89 -2.03 -11.24 6.38
N PRO A 90 -3.27 -10.91 6.76
CA PRO A 90 -3.78 -10.56 8.09
C PRO A 90 -4.36 -11.73 8.90
N ASP A 91 -4.06 -13.00 8.57
CA ASP A 91 -4.67 -14.16 9.24
C ASP A 91 -4.21 -14.31 10.70
N SER A 92 -2.96 -13.93 11.01
CA SER A 92 -2.38 -14.08 12.34
C SER A 92 -1.36 -13.00 12.66
N TYR A 93 -1.37 -12.50 13.90
CA TYR A 93 -0.34 -11.59 14.43
C TYR A 93 0.95 -12.31 14.85
N GLY A 94 0.93 -13.64 14.95
CA GLY A 94 2.07 -14.45 15.38
C GLY A 94 3.40 -14.13 14.68
N PRO A 95 3.44 -14.01 13.34
CA PRO A 95 4.65 -13.65 12.61
C PRO A 95 5.21 -12.27 12.98
N VAL A 96 4.36 -11.29 13.31
CA VAL A 96 4.79 -9.96 13.78
C VAL A 96 5.41 -10.07 15.18
N ALA A 97 4.81 -10.83 16.07
CA ALA A 97 5.36 -11.09 17.40
C ALA A 97 6.73 -11.80 17.30
N ALA A 98 6.86 -12.78 16.39
CA ALA A 98 8.14 -13.46 16.14
C ALA A 98 9.22 -12.49 15.65
N PHE A 99 8.88 -11.59 14.72
CA PHE A 99 9.78 -10.54 14.26
C PHE A 99 10.20 -9.61 15.40
N ALA A 100 9.26 -9.14 16.21
CA ALA A 100 9.54 -8.27 17.34
C ALA A 100 10.46 -8.93 18.38
N ASN A 101 10.22 -10.21 18.69
CA ASN A 101 11.06 -10.98 19.60
C ASN A 101 12.49 -11.17 19.05
N ALA A 102 12.63 -11.50 17.77
CA ALA A 102 13.93 -11.72 17.15
C ALA A 102 14.75 -10.43 17.09
N THR A 103 14.12 -9.32 16.68
CA THR A 103 14.80 -8.04 16.48
C THR A 103 14.90 -7.18 17.73
N GLY A 104 14.09 -7.47 18.77
CA GLY A 104 13.93 -6.60 19.93
C GLY A 104 13.24 -5.26 19.61
N ALA A 105 12.59 -5.17 18.44
CA ALA A 105 11.94 -3.95 17.95
C ALA A 105 10.44 -4.20 17.75
N LYS A 106 9.61 -3.53 18.53
CA LYS A 106 8.15 -3.58 18.38
C LYS A 106 7.74 -2.69 17.21
N PRO A 107 7.02 -3.22 16.20
CA PRO A 107 6.56 -2.40 15.08
C PRO A 107 5.49 -1.39 15.51
N ASP A 108 5.53 -0.20 14.90
CA ASP A 108 4.52 0.86 15.01
C ASP A 108 3.48 0.74 13.87
N ILE A 109 3.86 0.11 12.76
CA ILE A 109 3.02 -0.15 11.59
C ILE A 109 3.08 -1.63 11.25
N VAL A 110 1.90 -2.24 11.04
CA VAL A 110 1.78 -3.62 10.56
C VAL A 110 1.10 -3.59 9.20
N MET A 111 1.87 -3.88 8.15
CA MET A 111 1.37 -3.85 6.77
C MET A 111 0.85 -5.22 6.34
N TYR A 112 -0.22 -5.21 5.54
CA TYR A 112 -0.74 -6.40 4.86
C TYR A 112 -1.36 -6.01 3.52
N TYR A 113 -1.49 -7.00 2.62
CA TYR A 113 -2.16 -6.86 1.33
C TYR A 113 -3.60 -7.35 1.42
N SER A 114 -4.49 -6.71 0.67
CA SER A 114 -5.90 -7.06 0.58
C SER A 114 -6.35 -6.98 -0.88
N GLY A 115 -6.85 -8.07 -1.42
CA GLY A 115 -7.41 -8.08 -2.77
C GLY A 115 -8.74 -7.31 -2.84
N TRP A 116 -9.14 -6.92 -4.05
CA TRP A 116 -10.44 -6.31 -4.29
C TRP A 116 -11.58 -7.24 -3.86
N TYR A 117 -12.64 -6.71 -3.33
CA TYR A 117 -13.77 -7.39 -2.69
C TYR A 117 -13.48 -8.11 -1.36
N VAL A 118 -12.25 -8.11 -0.88
CA VAL A 118 -11.95 -8.59 0.47
C VAL A 118 -12.42 -7.55 1.48
N PRO A 119 -13.25 -7.89 2.47
CA PRO A 119 -13.72 -6.93 3.47
C PRO A 119 -12.57 -6.50 4.41
N PHE A 120 -12.70 -5.30 4.99
CA PHE A 120 -11.74 -4.82 5.99
C PHE A 120 -11.65 -5.80 7.17
N PRO A 121 -10.48 -6.34 7.51
CA PRO A 121 -10.32 -7.36 8.54
C PRO A 121 -10.33 -6.74 9.94
N THR A 122 -11.49 -6.26 10.39
CA THR A 122 -11.67 -5.52 11.66
C THR A 122 -11.09 -6.27 12.86
N GLY A 123 -11.22 -7.60 12.90
CA GLY A 123 -10.66 -8.42 13.99
C GLY A 123 -9.13 -8.34 14.06
N PHE A 124 -8.47 -8.46 12.91
CA PHE A 124 -7.02 -8.32 12.82
C PHE A 124 -6.57 -6.88 13.12
N ALA A 125 -7.27 -5.87 12.57
CA ALA A 125 -6.97 -4.47 12.82
C ALA A 125 -7.05 -4.14 14.34
N LYS A 126 -8.06 -4.65 15.06
CA LYS A 126 -8.15 -4.53 16.53
C LYS A 126 -6.98 -5.21 17.23
N THR A 127 -6.55 -6.38 16.76
CA THR A 127 -5.37 -7.05 17.31
C THR A 127 -4.12 -6.20 17.14
N VAL A 128 -3.91 -5.58 15.97
CA VAL A 128 -2.78 -4.66 15.71
C VAL A 128 -2.84 -3.47 16.67
N ALA A 129 -4.01 -2.83 16.81
CA ALA A 129 -4.20 -1.69 17.72
C ALA A 129 -3.94 -2.06 19.19
N ASN A 130 -4.38 -3.24 19.65
CA ASN A 130 -4.14 -3.73 21.00
C ASN A 130 -2.64 -3.94 21.29
N HIS A 131 -1.83 -4.13 20.25
CA HIS A 131 -0.37 -4.15 20.37
C HIS A 131 0.26 -2.76 20.23
N GLY A 132 -0.55 -1.69 20.14
CA GLY A 132 -0.09 -0.30 20.02
C GLY A 132 0.51 0.03 18.65
N ALA A 133 0.10 -0.69 17.59
CA ALA A 133 0.51 -0.45 16.22
C ALA A 133 -0.68 -0.01 15.37
N VAL A 134 -0.39 0.52 14.17
CA VAL A 134 -1.40 0.94 13.20
C VAL A 134 -1.40 -0.04 12.01
N PRO A 135 -2.56 -0.56 11.59
CA PRO A 135 -2.65 -1.36 10.37
C PRO A 135 -2.43 -0.48 9.13
N LEU A 136 -1.57 -0.94 8.21
CA LEU A 136 -1.43 -0.41 6.86
C LEU A 136 -1.94 -1.45 5.89
N VAL A 137 -2.96 -1.11 5.11
CA VAL A 137 -3.50 -1.99 4.07
C VAL A 137 -3.11 -1.49 2.69
N GLN A 138 -2.51 -2.39 1.89
CA GLN A 138 -2.34 -2.24 0.45
C GLN A 138 -3.54 -2.92 -0.22
N ILE A 139 -4.47 -2.13 -0.79
CA ILE A 139 -5.63 -2.65 -1.51
C ILE A 139 -5.25 -2.83 -2.97
N ASP A 140 -5.20 -4.07 -3.42
CA ASP A 140 -4.80 -4.46 -4.77
C ASP A 140 -6.01 -4.74 -5.64
N PRO A 141 -6.30 -3.91 -6.66
CA PRO A 141 -7.44 -4.09 -7.54
C PRO A 141 -7.17 -5.07 -8.70
N ASP A 142 -6.66 -6.28 -8.38
CA ASP A 142 -6.40 -7.32 -9.37
C ASP A 142 -7.65 -7.68 -10.15
N GLY A 143 -7.55 -7.72 -11.49
CA GLY A 143 -8.64 -8.04 -12.39
C GLY A 143 -9.77 -7.01 -12.46
N ILE A 144 -9.57 -5.81 -11.89
CA ILE A 144 -10.56 -4.74 -11.86
C ILE A 144 -10.26 -3.70 -12.95
N ASN A 145 -11.28 -3.33 -13.70
CA ASN A 145 -11.17 -2.19 -14.60
C ASN A 145 -11.16 -0.90 -13.78
N ILE A 146 -10.02 -0.25 -13.71
CA ILE A 146 -9.78 0.94 -12.88
C ILE A 146 -10.70 2.10 -13.26
N ALA A 147 -11.00 2.30 -14.54
CA ALA A 147 -11.93 3.35 -14.98
C ALA A 147 -13.35 3.16 -14.44
N HIS A 148 -13.76 1.91 -14.17
CA HIS A 148 -15.07 1.62 -13.60
C HIS A 148 -15.18 1.98 -12.10
N ILE A 149 -14.07 2.16 -11.40
CA ILE A 149 -14.09 2.66 -10.01
C ILE A 149 -14.61 4.09 -10.00
N ALA A 150 -14.05 4.96 -10.85
CA ALA A 150 -14.47 6.36 -10.94
C ALA A 150 -15.91 6.55 -11.39
N SER A 151 -16.49 5.58 -12.12
CA SER A 151 -17.89 5.62 -12.53
C SER A 151 -18.89 5.16 -11.46
N GLY A 152 -18.42 4.79 -10.26
CA GLY A 152 -19.26 4.32 -9.16
C GLY A 152 -19.70 2.85 -9.26
N ARG A 153 -19.21 2.09 -10.24
CA ARG A 153 -19.61 0.67 -10.41
C ARG A 153 -19.36 -0.18 -9.17
N TYR A 154 -18.39 0.20 -8.35
CA TYR A 154 -17.96 -0.55 -7.16
C TYR A 154 -18.35 0.14 -5.84
N ASP A 155 -19.24 1.14 -5.86
CA ASP A 155 -19.59 1.92 -4.67
C ASP A 155 -20.21 1.09 -3.55
N GLY A 156 -20.91 0.01 -3.87
CA GLY A 156 -21.43 -0.92 -2.86
C GLY A 156 -20.32 -1.58 -2.04
N TYR A 157 -19.23 -2.02 -2.70
CA TYR A 157 -18.05 -2.56 -2.01
C TYR A 157 -17.31 -1.46 -1.25
N LEU A 158 -17.04 -0.33 -1.89
CA LEU A 158 -16.32 0.79 -1.28
C LEU A 158 -17.04 1.34 -0.05
N SER A 159 -18.36 1.45 -0.12
CA SER A 159 -19.19 1.91 1.00
C SER A 159 -19.14 0.94 2.18
N SER A 160 -19.28 -0.36 1.91
CA SER A 160 -19.19 -1.38 2.96
C SER A 160 -17.80 -1.38 3.63
N TYR A 161 -16.75 -1.20 2.83
CA TYR A 161 -15.39 -1.10 3.35
C TYR A 161 -15.18 0.15 4.20
N ALA A 162 -15.63 1.31 3.72
CA ALA A 162 -15.55 2.59 4.43
C ALA A 162 -16.33 2.57 5.75
N GLU A 163 -17.54 1.97 5.76
CA GLU A 163 -18.33 1.79 6.98
C GLU A 163 -17.61 0.91 8.01
N ALA A 164 -16.98 -0.18 7.57
CA ALA A 164 -16.21 -1.04 8.45
C ALA A 164 -14.96 -0.32 9.04
N VAL A 165 -14.28 0.49 8.23
CA VAL A 165 -13.16 1.33 8.67
C VAL A 165 -13.62 2.40 9.66
N ARG A 166 -14.73 3.08 9.38
CA ARG A 166 -15.33 4.04 10.32
C ARG A 166 -15.69 3.39 11.65
N ALA A 167 -16.34 2.23 11.60
CA ALA A 167 -16.77 1.48 12.79
C ALA A 167 -15.57 0.93 13.60
N TYR A 168 -14.42 0.70 12.96
CA TYR A 168 -13.17 0.34 13.63
C TYR A 168 -12.68 1.47 14.54
N SER A 169 -12.89 2.73 14.19
CA SER A 169 -12.68 3.96 14.98
C SER A 169 -11.25 4.22 15.49
N HIS A 170 -10.27 3.40 15.11
CA HIS A 170 -8.85 3.65 15.36
C HIS A 170 -8.14 4.04 14.06
N PRO A 171 -6.95 4.66 14.10
CA PRO A 171 -6.21 5.00 12.91
C PRO A 171 -5.94 3.80 12.01
N VAL A 172 -6.06 4.01 10.70
CA VAL A 172 -5.68 3.05 9.66
C VAL A 172 -4.98 3.78 8.52
N ILE A 173 -3.93 3.18 7.98
CA ILE A 173 -3.27 3.67 6.77
C ILE A 173 -3.81 2.84 5.60
N VAL A 174 -4.32 3.51 4.57
CA VAL A 174 -4.86 2.87 3.37
C VAL A 174 -4.06 3.31 2.15
N SER A 175 -3.55 2.35 1.41
CA SER A 175 -2.96 2.52 0.10
C SER A 175 -3.79 1.74 -0.92
N PHE A 176 -4.02 2.31 -2.10
CA PHE A 176 -4.77 1.70 -3.18
C PHE A 176 -3.88 1.60 -4.41
N GLY A 177 -3.80 0.40 -5.01
CA GLY A 177 -3.05 0.20 -6.24
C GLY A 177 -1.60 0.69 -6.13
N HIS A 178 -0.87 0.18 -5.14
CA HIS A 178 0.53 0.56 -4.91
C HIS A 178 1.38 0.30 -6.15
N GLU A 179 2.50 1.00 -6.27
CA GLU A 179 3.44 0.87 -7.39
C GLU A 179 2.79 1.07 -8.78
N MET A 180 1.77 1.93 -8.88
CA MET A 180 1.06 2.20 -10.13
C MET A 180 1.97 2.71 -11.26
N ASN A 181 3.13 3.22 -10.95
CA ASN A 181 4.13 3.63 -11.93
C ASN A 181 4.95 2.46 -12.49
N GLY A 182 4.75 1.22 -12.01
CA GLY A 182 5.35 -0.01 -12.54
C GLY A 182 4.43 -0.74 -13.51
N ASN A 183 5.00 -1.57 -14.41
CA ASN A 183 4.26 -2.27 -15.47
C ASN A 183 3.94 -3.73 -15.12
N TRP A 184 3.91 -4.10 -13.86
CA TRP A 184 3.72 -5.47 -13.40
C TRP A 184 2.34 -5.77 -12.83
N SER A 185 1.53 -4.77 -12.60
CA SER A 185 0.18 -4.90 -12.07
C SER A 185 -0.86 -4.35 -13.04
N ASP A 186 -2.06 -4.93 -13.05
CA ASP A 186 -3.15 -4.54 -13.95
C ASP A 186 -3.57 -3.07 -13.80
N TRP A 187 -3.35 -2.50 -12.61
CA TRP A 187 -3.64 -1.09 -12.31
C TRP A 187 -2.49 -0.13 -12.62
N GLY A 188 -1.35 -0.65 -13.10
CA GLY A 188 -0.11 0.09 -13.26
C GLY A 188 0.18 0.57 -14.67
N TYR A 189 1.38 1.13 -14.80
CA TYR A 189 1.93 1.65 -16.05
C TYR A 189 1.79 0.64 -17.20
N ARG A 190 1.35 1.12 -18.38
CA ARG A 190 1.04 0.37 -19.60
C ARG A 190 -0.24 -0.50 -19.55
N HIS A 191 -0.87 -0.69 -18.41
CA HIS A 191 -2.12 -1.45 -18.26
C HIS A 191 -3.29 -0.51 -17.98
N THR A 192 -3.06 0.55 -17.21
CA THR A 192 -4.06 1.55 -16.86
C THR A 192 -3.55 2.94 -17.24
N SER A 193 -4.43 3.83 -17.72
CA SER A 193 -4.04 5.22 -17.97
C SER A 193 -3.85 5.95 -16.64
N PRO A 194 -2.86 6.87 -16.54
CA PRO A 194 -2.70 7.69 -15.33
C PRO A 194 -3.95 8.48 -14.96
N SER A 195 -4.72 8.96 -15.93
CA SER A 195 -5.97 9.67 -15.71
C SER A 195 -7.04 8.80 -15.06
N ASP A 196 -7.19 7.55 -15.50
CA ASP A 196 -8.14 6.60 -14.91
C ASP A 196 -7.74 6.23 -13.47
N PHE A 197 -6.45 6.00 -13.24
CA PHE A 197 -5.92 5.73 -11.89
C PHE A 197 -6.20 6.92 -10.95
N VAL A 198 -5.89 8.14 -11.36
CA VAL A 198 -6.12 9.36 -10.58
C VAL A 198 -7.61 9.56 -10.30
N ALA A 199 -8.47 9.33 -11.28
CA ALA A 199 -9.91 9.43 -11.12
C ALA A 199 -10.45 8.39 -10.13
N ALA A 200 -9.98 7.14 -10.23
CA ALA A 200 -10.33 6.06 -9.30
C ALA A 200 -9.87 6.36 -7.85
N TRP A 201 -8.62 6.80 -7.66
CA TRP A 201 -8.10 7.22 -6.37
C TRP A 201 -8.97 8.29 -5.72
N ARG A 202 -9.26 9.37 -6.48
CA ARG A 202 -10.09 10.47 -5.99
C ARG A 202 -11.50 10.02 -5.63
N HIS A 203 -12.07 9.13 -6.43
CA HIS A 203 -13.40 8.58 -6.17
C HIS A 203 -13.44 7.78 -4.86
N ILE A 204 -12.47 6.87 -4.65
CA ILE A 204 -12.37 6.10 -3.40
C ILE A 204 -12.31 7.03 -2.19
N VAL A 205 -11.43 8.03 -2.21
CA VAL A 205 -11.30 9.00 -1.11
C VAL A 205 -12.62 9.76 -0.87
N LYS A 206 -13.33 10.15 -1.93
CA LYS A 206 -14.64 10.83 -1.84
C LYS A 206 -15.69 9.94 -1.19
N VAL A 207 -15.77 8.66 -1.56
CA VAL A 207 -16.70 7.69 -0.96
C VAL A 207 -16.46 7.55 0.54
N PHE A 208 -15.20 7.38 0.96
CA PHE A 208 -14.86 7.27 2.38
C PHE A 208 -15.24 8.53 3.18
N ARG A 209 -14.95 9.70 2.62
CA ARG A 209 -15.30 10.98 3.25
C ARG A 209 -16.81 11.20 3.35
N ALA A 210 -17.56 10.85 2.30
CA ALA A 210 -19.01 10.95 2.29
C ALA A 210 -19.68 10.07 3.35
N LEU A 211 -19.01 9.00 3.76
CA LEU A 211 -19.43 8.07 4.83
C LEU A 211 -18.79 8.39 6.20
N ASP A 212 -18.13 9.54 6.32
CA ASP A 212 -17.46 9.98 7.55
C ASP A 212 -16.39 9.00 8.09
N ALA A 213 -15.74 8.24 7.20
CA ALA A 213 -14.61 7.41 7.54
C ALA A 213 -13.32 8.26 7.59
N GLN A 214 -13.21 9.12 8.61
CA GLN A 214 -12.14 10.10 8.75
C GLN A 214 -10.88 9.55 9.42
N ASN A 215 -10.91 8.34 9.95
CA ASN A 215 -9.78 7.68 10.62
C ASN A 215 -8.78 7.06 9.64
N VAL A 216 -8.73 7.53 8.39
CA VAL A 216 -7.86 7.04 7.33
C VAL A 216 -6.71 8.01 7.06
N THR A 217 -5.48 7.47 7.06
CA THR A 217 -4.31 8.11 6.47
C THR A 217 -4.11 7.57 5.06
N TRP A 218 -4.27 8.41 4.04
CA TRP A 218 -4.14 8.01 2.64
C TRP A 218 -2.68 8.00 2.21
N LEU A 219 -2.17 6.82 1.87
CA LEU A 219 -0.79 6.58 1.47
C LEU A 219 -0.71 6.32 -0.05
N TRP A 220 -0.26 7.29 -0.83
CA TRP A 220 -0.02 7.14 -2.26
C TRP A 220 1.38 6.56 -2.47
N THR A 221 1.46 5.28 -2.89
CA THR A 221 2.70 4.51 -2.92
C THR A 221 3.21 4.31 -4.34
N VAL A 222 4.45 4.75 -4.61
CA VAL A 222 5.14 4.59 -5.88
C VAL A 222 6.35 3.68 -5.75
N ASN A 223 6.69 2.96 -6.81
CA ASN A 223 7.99 2.30 -6.90
C ASN A 223 9.09 3.31 -7.23
N ILE A 224 10.32 3.01 -6.84
CA ILE A 224 11.50 3.81 -7.19
C ILE A 224 11.61 4.02 -8.71
N ILE A 225 11.99 5.23 -9.14
CA ILE A 225 12.05 5.59 -10.57
C ILE A 225 13.39 5.27 -11.22
N ASN A 226 14.34 4.67 -10.50
CA ASN A 226 15.70 4.43 -10.96
C ASN A 226 15.76 3.55 -12.21
N ASP A 227 14.73 2.70 -12.42
CA ASP A 227 14.61 1.79 -13.56
C ASP A 227 13.70 2.33 -14.68
N SER A 228 13.37 3.61 -14.67
CA SER A 228 12.52 4.23 -15.71
C SER A 228 13.10 4.06 -17.12
N ARG A 229 14.44 4.02 -17.25
CA ARG A 229 15.13 3.78 -18.53
C ARG A 229 14.93 2.38 -19.09
N SER A 230 14.63 1.39 -18.26
CA SER A 230 14.30 0.03 -18.72
C SER A 230 12.91 -0.05 -19.38
N GLY A 231 12.10 0.99 -19.21
CA GLY A 231 10.71 1.03 -19.65
C GLY A 231 9.75 0.18 -18.82
N LYS A 232 10.21 -0.31 -17.69
CA LYS A 232 9.35 -1.06 -16.72
C LYS A 232 8.66 -0.13 -15.72
N VAL A 233 9.24 1.04 -15.49
CA VAL A 233 8.74 2.04 -14.55
C VAL A 233 8.54 3.36 -15.28
N ASP A 234 7.42 4.02 -15.05
CA ASP A 234 7.19 5.38 -15.48
C ASP A 234 7.84 6.36 -14.49
N GLY A 235 8.83 7.11 -14.96
CA GLY A 235 9.52 8.12 -14.17
C GLY A 235 8.72 9.42 -14.01
N ASN A 236 7.65 9.63 -14.78
CA ASN A 236 6.81 10.82 -14.69
C ASN A 236 5.71 10.68 -13.63
N LEU A 237 6.09 10.77 -12.36
CA LEU A 237 5.16 10.63 -11.25
C LEU A 237 4.02 11.66 -11.23
N ARG A 238 4.21 12.83 -11.88
CA ARG A 238 3.21 13.91 -11.92
C ARG A 238 1.88 13.48 -12.52
N GLN A 239 1.90 12.64 -13.54
CA GLN A 239 0.66 12.21 -14.19
C GLN A 239 -0.17 11.24 -13.33
N TRP A 240 0.48 10.56 -12.37
CA TRP A 240 -0.16 9.63 -11.43
C TRP A 240 -0.60 10.30 -10.11
N TRP A 241 -0.27 11.59 -9.93
CA TRP A 241 -0.50 12.31 -8.68
C TRP A 241 -1.98 12.71 -8.51
N PRO A 242 -2.68 12.20 -7.46
CA PRO A 242 -4.09 12.52 -7.25
C PRO A 242 -4.35 13.95 -6.78
N GLY A 243 -3.32 14.63 -6.29
CA GLY A 243 -3.42 15.96 -5.69
C GLY A 243 -3.37 15.93 -4.15
N SER A 244 -2.86 17.02 -3.57
CA SER A 244 -2.62 17.12 -2.12
C SER A 244 -3.89 17.01 -1.27
N SER A 245 -5.05 17.32 -1.84
CA SER A 245 -6.34 17.14 -1.16
C SER A 245 -6.75 15.68 -0.99
N TYR A 246 -6.07 14.73 -1.65
CA TYR A 246 -6.42 13.31 -1.67
C TYR A 246 -5.34 12.40 -1.10
N VAL A 247 -4.20 12.95 -0.72
CA VAL A 247 -3.05 12.20 -0.21
C VAL A 247 -2.59 12.78 1.11
N THR A 248 -2.47 11.95 2.14
CA THR A 248 -1.93 12.36 3.44
C THR A 248 -0.43 12.14 3.48
N TRP A 249 0.04 10.97 3.07
CA TRP A 249 1.44 10.56 3.02
C TRP A 249 1.79 10.00 1.64
N VAL A 250 3.06 10.06 1.29
CA VAL A 250 3.60 9.39 0.11
C VAL A 250 4.37 8.16 0.55
N GLY A 251 4.09 7.02 -0.09
CA GLY A 251 4.86 5.79 0.03
C GLY A 251 5.90 5.68 -1.08
N ILE A 252 7.06 5.13 -0.78
CA ILE A 252 8.06 4.74 -1.77
C ILE A 252 8.46 3.31 -1.49
N ASP A 253 8.34 2.44 -2.51
CA ASP A 253 8.79 1.06 -2.46
C ASP A 253 10.11 0.90 -3.19
N GLY A 254 11.05 0.19 -2.56
CA GLY A 254 12.35 -0.07 -3.14
C GLY A 254 13.20 -0.99 -2.27
N TYR A 255 14.04 -1.80 -2.91
CA TYR A 255 14.77 -2.89 -2.24
C TYR A 255 16.26 -2.84 -2.55
N TYR A 256 17.09 -3.20 -1.58
CA TYR A 256 18.54 -3.35 -1.75
C TYR A 256 18.83 -4.72 -2.37
N LEU A 257 18.83 -4.79 -3.70
CA LEU A 257 19.00 -6.04 -4.45
C LEU A 257 20.47 -6.34 -4.76
N LYS A 258 21.32 -5.31 -4.82
CA LYS A 258 22.75 -5.47 -5.15
C LYS A 258 23.66 -5.05 -4.00
N PRO A 259 24.84 -5.67 -3.86
CA PRO A 259 25.77 -5.38 -2.76
C PRO A 259 26.24 -3.92 -2.68
N ASN A 260 26.35 -3.23 -3.81
CA ASN A 260 26.83 -1.85 -3.90
C ASN A 260 25.72 -0.79 -3.78
N TRP A 261 24.45 -1.20 -3.64
CA TRP A 261 23.36 -0.24 -3.48
C TRP A 261 23.38 0.39 -2.10
N GLN A 262 23.10 1.70 -2.06
CA GLN A 262 23.02 2.51 -0.85
C GLN A 262 21.73 3.33 -0.89
N PHE A 263 21.32 3.86 0.26
CA PHE A 263 20.06 4.60 0.41
C PHE A 263 19.94 5.78 -0.58
N ALA A 264 20.96 6.63 -0.62
CA ALA A 264 20.90 7.85 -1.43
C ALA A 264 20.74 7.57 -2.94
N PRO A 265 21.53 6.71 -3.60
CA PRO A 265 21.29 6.37 -5.00
C PRO A 265 20.03 5.54 -5.21
N LEU A 266 19.55 4.78 -4.21
CA LEU A 266 18.36 3.96 -4.35
C LEU A 266 17.07 4.78 -4.25
N PHE A 267 16.92 5.59 -3.21
CA PHE A 267 15.69 6.33 -2.92
C PHE A 267 15.76 7.82 -3.29
N GLY A 268 16.96 8.41 -3.30
CA GLY A 268 17.15 9.86 -3.49
C GLY A 268 16.50 10.42 -4.76
N PRO A 269 16.64 9.78 -5.95
CA PRO A 269 15.99 10.26 -7.18
C PRO A 269 14.45 10.30 -7.04
N THR A 270 13.84 9.28 -6.43
CA THR A 270 12.39 9.22 -6.24
C THR A 270 11.92 10.21 -5.19
N ILE A 271 12.66 10.36 -4.08
CA ILE A 271 12.38 11.38 -3.07
C ILE A 271 12.41 12.79 -3.69
N GLY A 272 13.41 13.07 -4.53
CA GLY A 272 13.50 14.34 -5.27
C GLY A 272 12.31 14.58 -6.19
N ALA A 273 11.89 13.56 -6.94
CA ALA A 273 10.72 13.63 -7.83
C ALA A 273 9.41 13.86 -7.04
N VAL A 274 9.23 13.19 -5.91
CA VAL A 274 8.08 13.40 -5.01
C VAL A 274 8.09 14.81 -4.42
N ARG A 275 9.24 15.30 -3.96
CA ARG A 275 9.35 16.67 -3.41
C ARG A 275 9.08 17.77 -4.44
N ALA A 276 9.26 17.49 -5.73
CA ALA A 276 8.84 18.38 -6.81
C ALA A 276 7.31 18.42 -7.02
N LEU A 277 6.55 17.49 -6.42
CA LEU A 277 5.08 17.43 -6.48
C LEU A 277 4.42 17.93 -5.20
N THR A 278 4.98 17.59 -4.03
CA THR A 278 4.32 17.79 -2.75
C THR A 278 5.31 17.83 -1.58
N ASN A 279 4.89 18.52 -0.50
CA ASN A 279 5.56 18.49 0.81
C ASN A 279 4.98 17.42 1.75
N ALA A 280 4.06 16.57 1.28
CA ALA A 280 3.49 15.50 2.11
C ALA A 280 4.60 14.63 2.72
N PRO A 281 4.45 14.18 3.98
CA PRO A 281 5.41 13.28 4.62
C PRO A 281 5.64 12.02 3.80
N ILE A 282 6.88 11.52 3.77
CA ILE A 282 7.27 10.33 2.99
C ILE A 282 7.58 9.17 3.95
N LEU A 283 6.96 8.03 3.70
CA LEU A 283 7.27 6.72 4.28
C LEU A 283 7.96 5.85 3.23
N ILE A 284 9.03 5.15 3.57
CA ILE A 284 9.47 4.02 2.73
C ILE A 284 8.50 2.87 3.03
N ALA A 285 7.49 2.72 2.16
CA ALA A 285 6.32 1.88 2.44
C ALA A 285 6.60 0.39 2.27
N GLU A 286 7.61 0.06 1.45
CA GLU A 286 8.19 -1.28 1.36
C GLU A 286 9.69 -1.21 1.16
N THR A 287 10.44 -1.97 1.97
CA THR A 287 11.87 -2.14 1.75
C THR A 287 12.40 -3.43 2.38
N GLY A 288 13.55 -3.83 1.91
CA GLY A 288 14.31 -4.95 2.45
C GLY A 288 15.67 -5.03 1.78
N ALA A 289 16.58 -5.76 2.39
CA ALA A 289 17.88 -6.07 1.79
C ALA A 289 17.99 -7.58 1.62
N VAL A 290 18.43 -8.02 0.45
CA VAL A 290 18.62 -9.46 0.19
C VAL A 290 19.50 -10.07 1.27
N LEU A 291 19.07 -11.23 1.76
CA LEU A 291 19.75 -11.97 2.80
C LEU A 291 21.12 -12.49 2.30
N THR A 292 22.14 -11.69 2.55
CA THR A 292 23.54 -11.97 2.24
C THR A 292 24.42 -11.48 3.39
N SER A 293 25.72 -11.74 3.34
CA SER A 293 26.69 -11.17 4.30
C SER A 293 26.69 -9.62 4.34
N GLY A 294 26.18 -8.98 3.29
CA GLY A 294 26.03 -7.52 3.20
C GLY A 294 24.78 -6.94 3.87
N GLN A 295 23.80 -7.77 4.22
CA GLN A 295 22.51 -7.30 4.79
C GLN A 295 22.69 -6.41 6.02
N PRO A 296 23.57 -6.68 7.00
CA PRO A 296 23.75 -5.82 8.18
C PRO A 296 24.14 -4.38 7.84
N LYS A 297 24.98 -4.19 6.81
CA LYS A 297 25.40 -2.86 6.35
C LYS A 297 24.22 -2.12 5.70
N LYS A 298 23.36 -2.83 4.95
CA LYS A 298 22.18 -2.25 4.32
C LYS A 298 21.13 -1.84 5.34
N ILE A 299 20.93 -2.65 6.38
CA ILE A 299 20.07 -2.30 7.52
C ILE A 299 20.57 -0.99 8.16
N THR A 300 21.85 -0.88 8.45
CA THR A 300 22.44 0.35 9.03
C THR A 300 22.28 1.56 8.08
N ASP A 301 22.51 1.36 6.79
CA ASP A 301 22.37 2.39 5.76
C ASP A 301 20.90 2.88 5.64
N LEU A 302 19.94 1.97 5.72
CA LEU A 302 18.50 2.31 5.73
C LEU A 302 18.16 3.24 6.91
N PHE A 303 18.49 2.83 8.14
CA PHE A 303 18.22 3.65 9.33
C PHE A 303 18.87 5.04 9.24
N ASN A 304 20.10 5.12 8.72
CA ASN A 304 20.79 6.39 8.51
C ASN A 304 20.11 7.24 7.43
N GLY A 305 19.70 6.62 6.33
CA GLY A 305 19.02 7.29 5.23
C GLY A 305 17.69 7.90 5.66
N ILE A 306 16.86 7.15 6.39
CA ILE A 306 15.59 7.66 6.94
C ILE A 306 15.82 8.96 7.73
N ARG A 307 16.79 8.97 8.64
CA ARG A 307 17.15 10.16 9.43
C ARG A 307 17.66 11.30 8.57
N SER A 308 18.61 11.01 7.66
CA SER A 308 19.27 12.03 6.85
C SER A 308 18.32 12.72 5.87
N TYR A 309 17.27 12.03 5.40
CA TYR A 309 16.28 12.57 4.49
C TYR A 309 15.02 13.09 5.22
N GLY A 310 14.94 13.00 6.55
CA GLY A 310 13.79 13.44 7.35
C GLY A 310 12.50 12.72 6.95
N LEU A 311 12.56 11.39 6.81
CA LEU A 311 11.42 10.57 6.41
C LEU A 311 10.65 10.08 7.64
N LEU A 312 9.35 9.75 7.45
CA LEU A 312 8.50 9.21 8.52
C LEU A 312 9.02 7.90 9.11
N GLY A 313 9.71 7.09 8.30
CA GLY A 313 10.16 5.77 8.70
C GLY A 313 10.15 4.80 7.54
N PHE A 314 10.03 3.51 7.85
CA PHE A 314 9.96 2.47 6.84
C PHE A 314 9.13 1.26 7.30
N VAL A 315 8.68 0.45 6.33
CA VAL A 315 8.10 -0.87 6.53
C VAL A 315 9.07 -1.91 5.98
N TRP A 316 9.57 -2.77 6.86
CA TRP A 316 10.46 -3.87 6.47
C TRP A 316 9.67 -5.05 5.93
N PHE A 317 9.99 -5.48 4.71
CA PHE A 317 9.40 -6.65 4.07
C PHE A 317 10.11 -7.92 4.53
N ASN A 318 9.61 -8.53 5.62
CA ASN A 318 10.28 -9.64 6.31
C ASN A 318 9.87 -11.01 5.75
N THR A 319 10.01 -11.20 4.44
CA THR A 319 9.71 -12.47 3.77
C THR A 319 10.53 -12.59 2.48
N SER A 320 10.21 -13.57 1.64
CA SER A 320 10.77 -13.70 0.30
C SER A 320 9.80 -13.14 -0.75
N ASN A 321 10.35 -12.57 -1.83
CA ASN A 321 9.55 -12.18 -2.99
C ASN A 321 9.18 -13.38 -3.87
N SER A 322 8.42 -13.13 -4.94
CA SER A 322 7.91 -14.14 -5.87
C SER A 322 9.00 -14.90 -6.62
N ILE A 323 10.21 -14.34 -6.75
CA ILE A 323 11.35 -14.99 -7.39
C ILE A 323 12.33 -15.63 -6.39
N GLY A 324 11.91 -15.76 -5.13
CA GLY A 324 12.66 -16.48 -4.10
C GLY A 324 13.78 -15.69 -3.42
N GLN A 325 13.93 -14.40 -3.67
CA GLN A 325 14.88 -13.58 -2.92
C GLN A 325 14.35 -13.32 -1.52
N SER A 326 15.10 -13.71 -0.49
CA SER A 326 14.72 -13.50 0.90
C SER A 326 15.20 -12.15 1.42
N PHE A 327 14.29 -11.42 2.06
CA PHE A 327 14.56 -10.18 2.79
C PHE A 327 14.39 -10.36 4.31
N GLY A 328 14.13 -11.59 4.76
CA GLY A 328 13.99 -11.90 6.18
C GLY A 328 15.21 -11.48 6.97
N ILE A 329 15.01 -10.88 8.14
CA ILE A 329 16.09 -10.59 9.06
C ILE A 329 16.45 -11.87 9.80
N SER A 330 17.62 -12.42 9.50
CA SER A 330 18.13 -13.63 10.13
C SER A 330 19.65 -13.55 10.32
N GLY A 331 20.16 -14.40 11.21
CA GLY A 331 21.58 -14.37 11.59
C GLY A 331 21.91 -13.23 12.58
N SER A 332 22.86 -13.51 13.47
CA SER A 332 23.20 -12.63 14.60
C SER A 332 23.61 -11.21 14.19
N ALA A 333 24.35 -11.09 13.08
CA ALA A 333 24.82 -9.79 12.59
C ALA A 333 23.68 -8.89 12.07
N SER A 334 22.74 -9.45 11.29
CA SER A 334 21.58 -8.70 10.79
C SER A 334 20.63 -8.31 11.93
N ILE A 335 20.35 -9.22 12.84
CA ILE A 335 19.56 -8.98 14.05
C ILE A 335 20.21 -7.87 14.91
N ALA A 336 21.53 -7.94 15.14
CA ALA A 336 22.25 -6.94 15.89
C ALA A 336 22.21 -5.56 15.23
N ALA A 337 22.40 -5.50 13.89
CA ALA A 337 22.30 -4.24 13.14
C ALA A 337 20.90 -3.64 13.21
N PHE A 338 19.85 -4.47 13.08
CA PHE A 338 18.46 -4.00 13.16
C PHE A 338 18.14 -3.51 14.57
N ARG A 339 18.49 -4.27 15.60
CA ARG A 339 18.30 -3.89 17.02
C ARG A 339 19.01 -2.58 17.34
N LYS A 340 20.27 -2.41 16.90
CA LYS A 340 21.02 -1.17 17.07
C LYS A 340 20.34 0.00 16.36
N GLY A 341 19.91 -0.17 15.13
CA GLY A 341 19.17 0.86 14.40
C GLY A 341 17.89 1.26 15.11
N ALA A 342 17.08 0.27 15.53
CA ALA A 342 15.82 0.48 16.22
C ALA A 342 15.99 1.14 17.60
N SER A 343 17.05 0.85 18.35
CA SER A 343 17.29 1.46 19.67
C SER A 343 17.65 2.94 19.61
N THR A 344 18.16 3.41 18.47
CA THR A 344 18.46 4.84 18.21
C THR A 344 17.33 5.55 17.46
N TYR A 345 16.27 4.83 17.19
CA TYR A 345 15.05 5.32 16.57
C TYR A 345 14.13 5.77 17.69
N HIS A 346 13.97 7.05 17.81
CA HIS A 346 13.04 7.56 18.79
C HIS A 346 11.63 7.22 18.34
N ARG A 347 10.85 6.65 19.21
CA ARG A 347 9.49 6.22 18.91
C ARG A 347 8.50 7.29 19.33
N PRO A 348 7.40 7.49 18.58
CA PRO A 348 6.30 8.32 19.04
C PRO A 348 5.82 7.84 20.40
N GLY A 349 5.93 8.67 21.45
CA GLY A 349 5.39 8.37 22.77
C GLY A 349 6.25 7.49 23.67
N SER A 350 7.56 7.35 23.43
CA SER A 350 8.51 6.75 24.38
C SER A 350 9.12 7.76 25.33
#